data_3ef2897369643257c21c3800002c81c2
#
_entry.id   3ef2897369643257c21c3800002c81c2
#
_cell.length_a   1.000
_cell.length_b   1.000
_cell.length_c   1.000
_cell.angle_alpha   90.00
_cell.angle_beta   90.00
_cell.angle_gamma   90.00
#
_symmetry.space_group_name_H-M   'P 1'
#
loop_
_entity.id
_entity.type
_entity.pdbx_description
1 polymer ?
#
loop_
_entity_poly.entity_id
_entity_poly.type
_entity_poly.pdbx_seq_one_letter_code
_entity_poly.pdbx_strand_id
1 'polypeptide(L)'
;MRVPNWDIKLAEYVNSLQDYPFVWGEHDCLTFVNKCVEIIRGQSFADDWLGDYTSGRTAFRTYRKLLYRQEYDTIIEMLDDRLDRFTGRFPPRGSVVGRPCDQAIGILPVSLGIIVSDLGAFLGESGMVMANLDDNDLFWSVE
;
A
#
# COMPACT_ATOMS: atom_id res chain seq x y z
N MET A 1 -0.53 0.95 -18.11
CA MET A 1 -1.41 -0.11 -18.65
C MET A 1 -1.28 -1.38 -17.81
N ARG A 2 -2.40 -1.97 -17.46
CA ARG A 2 -2.42 -3.19 -16.64
C ARG A 2 -2.00 -4.41 -17.44
N VAL A 3 -1.27 -5.33 -16.80
CA VAL A 3 -0.83 -6.57 -17.48
C VAL A 3 -2.00 -7.53 -17.67
N PRO A 4 -1.96 -8.44 -18.67
CA PRO A 4 -3.01 -9.44 -18.84
C PRO A 4 -3.17 -10.31 -17.59
N ASN A 5 -4.43 -10.62 -17.23
CA ASN A 5 -4.78 -11.45 -16.07
C ASN A 5 -4.29 -10.89 -14.72
N TRP A 6 -4.09 -9.59 -14.65
CA TRP A 6 -3.62 -8.94 -13.42
C TRP A 6 -4.52 -9.23 -12.23
N ASP A 7 -5.82 -9.28 -12.44
CA ASP A 7 -6.82 -9.51 -11.40
C ASP A 7 -6.72 -10.90 -10.79
N ILE A 8 -6.50 -11.91 -11.63
CA ILE A 8 -6.29 -13.30 -11.19
C ILE A 8 -4.97 -13.39 -10.41
N LYS A 9 -3.90 -12.82 -10.95
CA LYS A 9 -2.58 -12.84 -10.32
C LYS A 9 -2.60 -12.13 -8.97
N LEU A 10 -3.31 -11.00 -8.89
CA LEU A 10 -3.46 -10.25 -7.64
C LEU A 10 -4.21 -11.09 -6.59
N ALA A 11 -5.33 -11.69 -6.97
CA ALA A 11 -6.11 -12.54 -6.06
C ALA A 11 -5.30 -13.73 -5.55
N GLU A 12 -4.53 -14.38 -6.41
CA GLU A 12 -3.65 -15.48 -6.02
C GLU A 12 -2.58 -15.03 -5.03
N TYR A 13 -1.97 -13.87 -5.27
CA TYR A 13 -0.96 -13.32 -4.38
C TYR A 13 -1.56 -13.01 -2.99
N VAL A 14 -2.69 -12.32 -2.95
CA VAL A 14 -3.36 -11.97 -1.69
C VAL A 14 -3.75 -13.23 -0.94
N ASN A 15 -4.30 -14.25 -1.62
CA ASN A 15 -4.66 -15.51 -0.99
C ASN A 15 -3.45 -16.25 -0.42
N SER A 16 -2.30 -16.18 -1.09
CA SER A 16 -1.07 -16.84 -0.62
C SER A 16 -0.55 -16.25 0.69
N LEU A 17 -1.02 -15.05 1.07
CA LEU A 17 -0.55 -14.32 2.24
C LEU A 17 -1.54 -14.34 3.41
N GLN A 18 -2.62 -15.14 3.34
CA GLN A 18 -3.68 -15.10 4.35
C GLN A 18 -3.18 -15.28 5.79
N ASP A 19 -2.24 -16.18 5.98
CA ASP A 19 -1.70 -16.50 7.31
C ASP A 19 -0.28 -15.95 7.52
N TYR A 20 0.21 -15.12 6.61
CA TYR A 20 1.55 -14.57 6.69
C TYR A 20 1.56 -13.37 7.65
N PRO A 21 2.38 -13.40 8.71
CA PRO A 21 2.39 -12.33 9.70
C PRO A 21 3.08 -11.07 9.16
N PHE A 22 2.69 -9.93 9.73
CA PHE A 22 3.35 -8.65 9.45
C PHE A 22 4.80 -8.70 9.97
N VAL A 23 5.74 -8.35 9.09
CA VAL A 23 7.17 -8.29 9.42
C VAL A 23 7.78 -7.06 8.77
N TRP A 24 8.27 -6.13 9.59
CA TRP A 24 8.91 -4.92 9.08
C TRP A 24 10.09 -5.25 8.16
N GLY A 25 10.13 -4.62 6.99
CA GLY A 25 11.18 -4.80 5.99
C GLY A 25 10.98 -5.97 5.04
N GLU A 26 10.12 -6.92 5.39
CA GLU A 26 9.85 -8.11 4.59
C GLU A 26 8.40 -8.16 4.12
N HIS A 27 7.47 -7.91 5.02
CA HIS A 27 6.03 -7.98 4.76
C HIS A 27 5.31 -6.93 5.60
N ASP A 28 5.54 -5.69 5.28
CA ASP A 28 4.84 -4.54 5.84
C ASP A 28 3.89 -3.95 4.78
N CYS A 29 3.10 -2.96 5.17
CA CYS A 29 2.05 -2.45 4.29
C CYS A 29 2.60 -1.83 2.99
N LEU A 30 3.70 -1.10 3.04
CA LEU A 30 4.28 -0.50 1.84
C LEU A 30 4.91 -1.56 0.93
N THR A 31 5.62 -2.54 1.50
CA THR A 31 6.18 -3.66 0.75
C THR A 31 5.08 -4.45 0.04
N PHE A 32 3.99 -4.75 0.75
CA PHE A 32 2.84 -5.46 0.20
C PHE A 32 2.22 -4.69 -0.97
N VAL A 33 1.90 -3.41 -0.76
CA VAL A 33 1.25 -2.58 -1.78
C VAL A 33 2.16 -2.38 -2.99
N ASN A 34 3.47 -2.20 -2.77
CA ASN A 34 4.44 -2.08 -3.85
C ASN A 34 4.44 -3.32 -4.74
N LYS A 35 4.37 -4.51 -4.13
CA LYS A 35 4.30 -5.77 -4.87
C LYS A 35 2.98 -5.90 -5.62
N CYS A 36 1.87 -5.49 -5.01
CA CYS A 36 0.57 -5.50 -5.69
C CYS A 36 0.57 -4.62 -6.93
N VAL A 37 1.14 -3.43 -6.84
CA VAL A 37 1.26 -2.51 -7.98
C VAL A 37 2.10 -3.13 -9.09
N GLU A 38 3.21 -3.78 -8.74
CA GLU A 38 4.04 -4.49 -9.72
C GLU A 38 3.25 -5.60 -10.43
N ILE A 39 2.46 -6.37 -9.70
CA ILE A 39 1.62 -7.43 -10.27
C ILE A 39 0.61 -6.84 -11.26
N ILE A 40 0.00 -5.70 -10.93
CA ILE A 40 -1.06 -5.08 -11.71
C ILE A 40 -0.53 -4.46 -13.01
N ARG A 41 0.56 -3.71 -12.93
CA ARG A 41 1.04 -2.92 -14.08
C ARG A 41 2.43 -3.29 -14.61
N GLY A 42 3.10 -4.27 -13.98
CA GLY A 42 4.43 -4.72 -14.39
C GLY A 42 5.58 -3.89 -13.85
N GLN A 43 5.29 -2.81 -13.13
CA GLN A 43 6.30 -1.94 -12.54
C GLN A 43 5.88 -1.55 -11.13
N SER A 44 6.80 -1.68 -10.18
CA SER A 44 6.62 -1.19 -8.82
C SER A 44 6.73 0.34 -8.78
N PHE A 45 6.45 0.94 -7.62
CA PHE A 45 6.47 2.40 -7.49
C PHE A 45 7.32 2.92 -6.33
N ALA A 46 7.71 2.05 -5.39
CA ALA A 46 8.32 2.48 -4.14
C ALA A 46 9.56 1.66 -3.75
N ASP A 47 10.26 1.07 -4.72
CA ASP A 47 11.44 0.24 -4.45
C ASP A 47 12.53 1.00 -3.68
N ASP A 48 12.68 2.29 -3.95
CA ASP A 48 13.65 3.16 -3.28
C ASP A 48 13.34 3.40 -1.79
N TRP A 49 12.12 3.03 -1.34
CA TRP A 49 11.69 3.18 0.05
C TRP A 49 11.84 1.91 0.87
N LEU A 50 12.18 0.78 0.24
CA LEU A 50 12.08 -0.55 0.82
C LEU A 50 13.44 -1.20 1.04
N GLY A 51 13.49 -2.15 1.99
CA GLY A 51 14.65 -3.03 2.18
C GLY A 51 15.68 -2.58 3.20
N ASP A 52 15.66 -1.33 3.64
CA ASP A 52 16.71 -0.76 4.50
C ASP A 52 16.30 -0.65 5.98
N TYR A 53 15.24 -1.34 6.38
CA TYR A 53 14.77 -1.29 7.76
C TYR A 53 14.26 -2.66 8.21
N THR A 54 14.30 -2.88 9.53
CA THR A 54 13.90 -4.17 10.14
C THR A 54 12.94 -4.03 11.31
N SER A 55 12.55 -2.79 11.64
CA SER A 55 11.62 -2.51 12.74
C SER A 55 10.81 -1.26 12.41
N GLY A 56 9.73 -1.03 13.16
CA GLY A 56 8.94 0.19 13.00
C GLY A 56 9.76 1.45 13.20
N ARG A 57 10.65 1.45 14.20
CA ARG A 57 11.52 2.59 14.49
C ARG A 57 12.46 2.89 13.31
N THR A 58 13.11 1.87 12.76
CA THR A 58 14.04 2.06 11.63
C THR A 58 13.28 2.38 10.34
N ALA A 59 12.07 1.85 10.16
CA ALA A 59 11.21 2.19 9.04
C ALA A 59 10.86 3.69 9.06
N PHE A 60 10.39 4.22 10.20
CA PHE A 60 10.06 5.64 10.31
C PHE A 60 11.28 6.53 10.10
N ARG A 61 12.44 6.12 10.59
CA ARG A 61 13.69 6.85 10.36
C ARG A 61 14.03 6.90 8.87
N THR A 62 13.93 5.79 8.18
CA THR A 62 14.18 5.68 6.74
C THR A 62 13.18 6.54 5.96
N TYR A 63 11.90 6.43 6.26
CA TYR A 63 10.85 7.19 5.58
C TYR A 63 11.04 8.69 5.79
N ARG A 64 11.39 9.13 6.99
CA ARG A 64 11.64 10.54 7.28
C ARG A 64 12.79 11.10 6.45
N LYS A 65 13.88 10.33 6.30
CA LYS A 65 15.01 10.72 5.46
C LYS A 65 14.60 10.85 3.98
N LEU A 66 13.81 9.90 3.49
CA LEU A 66 13.35 9.90 2.10
C LEU A 66 12.38 11.06 1.84
N LEU A 67 11.46 11.31 2.75
CA LEU A 67 10.57 12.45 2.65
C LEU A 67 11.35 13.76 2.54
N TYR A 68 12.35 13.94 3.39
CA TYR A 68 13.19 15.13 3.36
C TYR A 68 13.96 15.26 2.04
N ARG A 69 14.58 14.18 1.59
CA ARG A 69 15.37 14.18 0.34
C ARG A 69 14.51 14.42 -0.90
N GLN A 70 13.29 13.90 -0.89
CA GLN A 70 12.39 13.94 -2.04
C GLN A 70 11.38 15.09 -1.93
N GLU A 71 11.48 15.90 -0.89
CA GLU A 71 10.67 17.09 -0.68
C GLU A 71 9.17 16.81 -0.55
N TYR A 72 8.82 15.71 0.15
CA TYR A 72 7.45 15.39 0.53
C TYR A 72 7.22 15.66 2.02
N ASP A 73 6.03 16.08 2.39
CA ASP A 73 5.64 16.25 3.80
C ASP A 73 5.19 14.94 4.44
N THR A 74 4.45 14.11 3.69
CA THR A 74 3.96 12.82 4.16
C THR A 74 4.01 11.79 3.04
N ILE A 75 3.81 10.50 3.42
CA ILE A 75 3.74 9.42 2.43
C ILE A 75 2.57 9.59 1.44
N ILE A 76 1.52 10.32 1.84
CA ILE A 76 0.39 10.60 0.95
C ILE A 76 0.86 11.41 -0.26
N GLU A 77 1.73 12.38 -0.07
CA GLU A 77 2.29 13.16 -1.18
C GLU A 77 3.13 12.29 -2.12
N MET A 78 3.90 11.35 -1.57
CA MET A 78 4.66 10.40 -2.39
C MET A 78 3.72 9.54 -3.23
N LEU A 79 2.63 9.07 -2.65
CA LEU A 79 1.61 8.29 -3.36
C LEU A 79 0.94 9.13 -4.45
N ASP A 80 0.60 10.38 -4.15
CA ASP A 80 -0.01 11.31 -5.12
C ASP A 80 0.90 11.58 -6.31
N ASP A 81 2.22 11.62 -6.07
CA ASP A 81 3.21 11.87 -7.11
C ASP A 81 3.46 10.65 -8.01
N ARG A 82 3.38 9.47 -7.45
CA ARG A 82 3.75 8.22 -8.16
C ARG A 82 2.58 7.40 -8.66
N LEU A 83 1.40 7.62 -8.11
CA LEU A 83 0.15 6.98 -8.51
C LEU A 83 -0.92 8.05 -8.74
N ASP A 84 -2.05 7.66 -9.34
CA ASP A 84 -3.12 8.59 -9.65
C ASP A 84 -4.19 8.60 -8.56
N ARG A 85 -4.32 9.71 -7.82
CA ARG A 85 -5.37 9.85 -6.82
C ARG A 85 -6.74 9.68 -7.46
N PHE A 86 -7.54 8.76 -6.93
CA PHE A 86 -8.91 8.54 -7.36
C PHE A 86 -9.86 9.27 -6.41
N THR A 87 -10.69 10.15 -6.95
CA THR A 87 -11.65 10.95 -6.19
C THR A 87 -13.10 10.61 -6.47
N GLY A 88 -13.35 9.63 -7.33
CA GLY A 88 -14.70 9.19 -7.66
C GLY A 88 -15.32 8.37 -6.54
N ARG A 89 -16.59 7.98 -6.74
CA ARG A 89 -17.39 7.28 -5.74
C ARG A 89 -17.03 5.80 -5.61
N PHE A 90 -16.67 5.16 -6.72
CA PHE A 90 -16.40 3.73 -6.77
C PHE A 90 -14.99 3.50 -7.28
N PRO A 91 -14.00 3.32 -6.38
CA PRO A 91 -12.64 3.09 -6.82
C PRO A 91 -12.52 1.76 -7.58
N PRO A 92 -11.72 1.73 -8.66
CA PRO A 92 -11.53 0.49 -9.43
C PRO A 92 -10.86 -0.60 -8.58
N ARG A 93 -11.16 -1.87 -8.90
CA ARG A 93 -10.40 -2.98 -8.33
C ARG A 93 -8.92 -2.80 -8.65
N GLY A 94 -8.07 -3.20 -7.71
CA GLY A 94 -6.62 -3.03 -7.84
C GLY A 94 -6.13 -1.64 -7.44
N SER A 95 -7.03 -0.75 -6.99
CA SER A 95 -6.59 0.53 -6.44
C SER A 95 -5.90 0.34 -5.10
N VAL A 96 -4.89 1.16 -4.84
CA VAL A 96 -4.29 1.28 -3.51
C VAL A 96 -5.27 2.02 -2.61
N VAL A 97 -5.45 1.54 -1.39
CA VAL A 97 -6.29 2.20 -0.39
C VAL A 97 -5.45 2.64 0.79
N GLY A 98 -5.65 3.89 1.23
CA GLY A 98 -5.03 4.45 2.43
C GLY A 98 -6.10 4.72 3.47
N ARG A 99 -6.09 3.97 4.57
CA ARG A 99 -7.06 4.13 5.66
C ARG A 99 -6.47 5.00 6.75
N PRO A 100 -7.08 6.15 7.08
CA PRO A 100 -6.62 6.96 8.20
C PRO A 100 -6.56 6.13 9.47
N CYS A 101 -5.48 6.28 10.23
CA CYS A 101 -5.18 5.45 11.38
C CYS A 101 -4.95 6.35 12.60
N ASP A 102 -5.64 6.05 13.73
CA ASP A 102 -5.52 6.83 14.96
C ASP A 102 -4.13 6.72 15.60
N GLN A 103 -3.40 5.67 15.28
CA GLN A 103 -2.03 5.47 15.73
C GLN A 103 -1.02 6.08 14.75
N ALA A 104 -1.52 6.86 13.79
CA ALA A 104 -0.69 7.45 12.77
C ALA A 104 0.34 8.39 13.39
N ILE A 105 1.58 8.17 13.05
CA ILE A 105 2.65 9.12 13.27
C ILE A 105 2.62 10.04 12.05
N GLY A 106 2.78 11.34 12.25
CA GLY A 106 2.52 12.36 11.23
C GLY A 106 3.01 12.09 9.81
N ILE A 107 4.13 11.37 9.63
CA ILE A 107 4.67 11.06 8.31
C ILE A 107 3.97 9.87 7.62
N LEU A 108 3.29 9.02 8.38
CA LEU A 108 2.55 7.85 7.89
C LEU A 108 1.13 7.88 8.49
N PRO A 109 0.27 8.80 7.99
CA PRO A 109 -1.06 8.99 8.58
C PRO A 109 -2.08 7.94 8.16
N VAL A 110 -1.70 6.94 7.36
CA VAL A 110 -2.61 5.93 6.82
C VAL A 110 -2.00 4.54 6.90
N SER A 111 -2.86 3.53 7.04
CA SER A 111 -2.53 2.14 6.74
C SER A 111 -2.81 1.90 5.27
N LEU A 112 -1.91 1.21 4.58
CA LEU A 112 -2.05 0.95 3.15
C LEU A 112 -2.57 -0.46 2.90
N GLY A 113 -3.40 -0.58 1.88
CA GLY A 113 -3.94 -1.85 1.41
C GLY A 113 -4.22 -1.80 -0.08
N ILE A 114 -4.85 -2.85 -0.58
CA ILE A 114 -5.20 -2.99 -1.99
C ILE A 114 -6.66 -3.42 -2.11
N ILE A 115 -7.37 -2.93 -3.11
CA ILE A 115 -8.74 -3.34 -3.36
C ILE A 115 -8.75 -4.63 -4.17
N VAL A 116 -9.31 -5.68 -3.56
CA VAL A 116 -9.53 -6.98 -4.20
C VAL A 116 -11.04 -7.19 -4.21
N SER A 117 -11.61 -7.36 -5.39
CA SER A 117 -13.05 -7.40 -5.55
C SER A 117 -13.67 -6.06 -5.09
N ASP A 118 -14.47 -6.06 -4.03
CA ASP A 118 -15.08 -4.86 -3.44
C ASP A 118 -14.61 -4.58 -2.01
N LEU A 119 -13.56 -5.27 -1.57
CA LEU A 119 -13.01 -5.16 -0.22
C LEU A 119 -11.58 -4.64 -0.25
N GLY A 120 -11.16 -4.00 0.84
CA GLY A 120 -9.76 -3.65 1.07
C GLY A 120 -9.03 -4.80 1.75
N ALA A 121 -7.88 -5.19 1.20
CA ALA A 121 -7.01 -6.19 1.78
C ALA A 121 -5.86 -5.46 2.50
N PHE A 122 -5.77 -5.63 3.81
CA PHE A 122 -4.76 -5.00 4.66
C PHE A 122 -3.97 -6.06 5.40
N LEU A 123 -2.72 -5.75 5.73
CA LEU A 123 -1.91 -6.64 6.58
C LEU A 123 -2.28 -6.47 8.04
N GLY A 124 -2.55 -7.58 8.72
CA GLY A 124 -2.72 -7.62 10.16
C GLY A 124 -1.54 -8.33 10.83
N GLU A 125 -1.51 -8.32 12.15
CA GLU A 125 -0.44 -8.97 12.92
C GLU A 125 -0.32 -10.46 12.63
N SER A 126 -1.46 -11.12 12.40
CA SER A 126 -1.52 -12.58 12.21
C SER A 126 -1.82 -12.99 10.78
N GLY A 127 -1.94 -12.05 9.86
CA GLY A 127 -2.26 -12.33 8.47
C GLY A 127 -3.14 -11.27 7.83
N MET A 128 -3.68 -11.60 6.66
CA MET A 128 -4.47 -10.67 5.86
C MET A 128 -5.82 -10.39 6.51
N VAL A 129 -6.20 -9.09 6.52
CA VAL A 129 -7.50 -8.63 6.99
C VAL A 129 -8.27 -8.07 5.79
N MET A 130 -9.44 -8.65 5.50
CA MET A 130 -10.36 -8.14 4.48
C MET A 130 -11.38 -7.24 5.15
N ALA A 131 -11.49 -6.00 4.70
CA ALA A 131 -12.35 -5.00 5.32
C ALA A 131 -13.21 -4.27 4.29
N ASN A 132 -14.42 -3.86 4.71
CA ASN A 132 -15.25 -2.99 3.90
C ASN A 132 -14.57 -1.64 3.70
N LEU A 133 -14.80 -1.01 2.56
CA LEU A 133 -14.29 0.33 2.30
C LEU A 133 -15.05 1.34 3.17
N ASP A 134 -14.35 2.40 3.57
CA ASP A 134 -14.85 3.44 4.47
C ASP A 134 -14.87 4.78 3.74
N ASP A 135 -15.80 5.67 4.13
CA ASP A 135 -15.95 6.99 3.51
C ASP A 135 -14.71 7.87 3.68
N ASN A 136 -13.88 7.60 4.69
CA ASN A 136 -12.65 8.35 4.95
C ASN A 136 -11.42 7.76 4.25
N ASP A 137 -11.57 6.64 3.56
CA ASP A 137 -10.45 6.03 2.84
C ASP A 137 -10.02 6.88 1.66
N LEU A 138 -8.71 6.91 1.41
CA LEU A 138 -8.12 7.51 0.23
C LEU A 138 -7.79 6.41 -0.77
N PHE A 139 -7.87 6.74 -2.07
CA PHE A 139 -7.64 5.75 -3.12
C PHE A 139 -6.70 6.28 -4.19
N TRP A 140 -5.89 5.39 -4.74
CA TRP A 140 -5.02 5.67 -5.89
C TRP A 140 -5.22 4.57 -6.93
N SER A 141 -5.57 4.96 -8.15
CA SER A 141 -5.73 4.01 -9.23
C SER A 141 -4.35 3.56 -9.74
N VAL A 142 -4.29 2.30 -10.18
CA VAL A 142 -3.07 1.69 -10.71
C VAL A 142 -3.32 1.30 -12.16
N GLU A 143 -2.64 1.98 -13.08
CA GLU A 143 -2.81 1.81 -14.53
C GLU A 143 -1.54 1.33 -15.22
#